data_16587b8039251ff6f59016e7f1c897f5
#
_entry.id   16587b8039251ff6f59016e7f1c897f5
#
_cell.length_a   1.000
_cell.length_b   1.000
_cell.length_c   1.000
_cell.angle_alpha   90.00
_cell.angle_beta   90.00
_cell.angle_gamma   90.00
#
_symmetry.space_group_name_H-M   'P 1'
#
loop_
_entity.id
_entity.type
_entity.pdbx_description
1 polymer ?
#
loop_
_entity_poly.entity_id
_entity_poly.type
_entity_poly.pdbx_seq_one_letter_code
_entity_poly.pdbx_strand_id
1 'polypeptide(L)'
;MSLLARVVLVVLLATAVVPQTLARDEATPAPVQTLVVFNSDEGLVRLARSTAKADFPALANQFEAQSNIAFCGPTTAAIVLNAVRSGSRDLPRDHSRLHSEDLRYIPSGFDLTVPRFTQDNVISKGAKTRAQVLGEPVTVDGKQVADPGYQLRQFDELLRAHDLVTRLVVVDDKKSEEEIRADFVENLKHAGDYVVVNYRRENVGQRGGAHISPLGAYDAETDSVLVMDVNPASAGWVWMPIATLIKGMRTFDTVENRGYILVQPR
;
A
#
# COMPACT_ATOMS: atom_id res chain seq x y z
N MET A 1 93.22 48.74 20.94
CA MET A 1 92.66 47.54 21.57
C MET A 1 91.14 47.67 21.42
N SER A 2 90.56 46.92 20.42
CA SER A 2 89.16 47.02 19.99
C SER A 2 88.35 45.84 20.55
N LEU A 3 87.31 46.16 21.32
CA LEU A 3 86.37 45.17 21.81
C LEU A 3 85.17 45.10 20.85
N LEU A 4 85.04 44.02 20.15
CA LEU A 4 83.86 43.71 19.30
C LEU A 4 82.76 43.16 20.18
N ALA A 5 81.63 43.87 20.29
CA ALA A 5 80.42 43.39 20.90
C ALA A 5 79.59 42.57 19.87
N ARG A 6 79.35 41.32 20.16
CA ARG A 6 78.44 40.44 19.37
C ARG A 6 77.02 40.66 19.86
N VAL A 7 76.16 41.15 18.99
CA VAL A 7 74.73 41.22 19.21
C VAL A 7 74.15 39.90 18.74
N VAL A 8 73.52 39.15 19.65
CA VAL A 8 72.76 37.92 19.34
C VAL A 8 71.28 38.32 19.12
N LEU A 9 70.84 38.21 17.90
CA LEU A 9 69.44 38.42 17.53
C LEU A 9 68.66 37.14 17.80
N VAL A 10 67.77 37.13 18.81
CA VAL A 10 66.84 36.04 19.10
C VAL A 10 65.55 36.27 18.27
N VAL A 11 65.33 35.46 17.24
CA VAL A 11 64.11 35.47 16.46
C VAL A 11 63.10 34.55 17.18
N LEU A 12 62.04 35.12 17.78
CA LEU A 12 60.88 34.38 18.31
C LEU A 12 59.96 34.07 17.14
N LEU A 13 59.90 32.80 16.74
CA LEU A 13 58.87 32.28 15.86
C LEU A 13 57.59 32.09 16.66
N ALA A 14 56.61 32.95 16.48
CA ALA A 14 55.26 32.76 16.97
C ALA A 14 54.52 31.80 16.02
N THR A 15 54.31 30.56 16.47
CA THR A 15 53.44 29.60 15.77
C THR A 15 51.97 29.97 16.04
N ALA A 16 51.31 30.53 15.04
CA ALA A 16 49.86 30.74 15.08
C ALA A 16 49.14 29.39 14.97
N VAL A 17 48.51 28.93 16.07
CA VAL A 17 47.58 27.80 16.06
C VAL A 17 46.28 28.30 15.44
N VAL A 18 46.02 27.92 14.18
CA VAL A 18 44.74 28.12 13.52
C VAL A 18 43.80 27.06 14.05
N PRO A 19 42.66 27.41 14.68
CA PRO A 19 41.66 26.40 15.06
C PRO A 19 41.05 25.83 13.78
N GLN A 20 41.25 24.53 13.55
CA GLN A 20 40.47 23.78 12.54
C GLN A 20 39.02 23.69 13.05
N THR A 21 38.16 24.53 12.54
CA THR A 21 36.72 24.32 12.61
C THR A 21 36.41 23.06 11.79
N LEU A 22 36.12 21.96 12.49
CA LEU A 22 35.47 20.78 11.89
C LEU A 22 34.17 21.25 11.25
N ALA A 23 34.16 21.38 9.93
CA ALA A 23 32.95 21.54 9.17
C ALA A 23 32.10 20.31 9.51
N ARG A 24 30.98 20.51 10.22
CA ARG A 24 29.91 19.53 10.30
C ARG A 24 29.44 19.35 8.86
N ASP A 25 29.63 18.16 8.31
CA ASP A 25 28.89 17.74 7.13
C ASP A 25 27.39 17.87 7.46
N GLU A 26 26.80 18.98 7.03
CA GLU A 26 25.35 19.06 6.94
C GLU A 26 24.93 17.98 5.94
N ALA A 27 24.41 16.86 6.46
CA ALA A 27 23.84 15.82 5.63
C ALA A 27 22.83 16.48 4.70
N THR A 28 23.13 16.49 3.42
CA THR A 28 22.20 16.94 2.37
C THR A 28 20.89 16.22 2.62
N PRO A 29 19.75 16.93 2.81
CA PRO A 29 18.48 16.28 3.04
C PRO A 29 18.24 15.31 1.90
N ALA A 30 17.95 14.05 2.24
CA ALA A 30 17.63 13.03 1.25
C ALA A 30 16.54 13.59 0.31
N PRO A 31 16.68 13.44 -1.02
CA PRO A 31 15.71 13.97 -1.96
C PRO A 31 14.33 13.50 -1.56
N VAL A 32 13.36 14.42 -1.51
CA VAL A 32 11.95 14.07 -1.26
C VAL A 32 11.56 13.11 -2.37
N GLN A 33 11.47 11.83 -2.03
CA GLN A 33 11.08 10.80 -2.98
C GLN A 33 9.62 11.03 -3.37
N THR A 34 9.39 11.47 -4.60
CA THR A 34 8.06 11.72 -5.15
C THR A 34 7.39 10.43 -5.60
N LEU A 35 6.07 10.42 -5.56
CA LEU A 35 5.29 9.34 -6.17
C LEU A 35 5.55 9.33 -7.68
N VAL A 36 5.77 8.14 -8.25
CA VAL A 36 5.95 7.97 -9.69
C VAL A 36 4.75 7.20 -10.26
N VAL A 37 4.09 7.81 -11.23
CA VAL A 37 2.91 7.22 -11.88
C VAL A 37 3.36 5.96 -12.65
N PHE A 38 2.60 4.87 -12.51
CA PHE A 38 2.95 3.56 -13.09
C PHE A 38 3.10 3.59 -14.61
N ASN A 39 2.20 4.27 -15.33
CA ASN A 39 2.18 4.36 -16.79
C ASN A 39 3.12 5.43 -17.37
N SER A 40 4.07 5.94 -16.59
CA SER A 40 5.20 6.74 -17.07
C SER A 40 6.37 5.83 -17.50
N ASP A 41 7.31 6.38 -18.31
CA ASP A 41 8.51 5.65 -18.70
C ASP A 41 9.29 5.14 -17.47
N GLU A 42 9.49 5.98 -16.46
CA GLU A 42 10.13 5.60 -15.20
C GLU A 42 9.32 4.54 -14.45
N GLY A 43 8.00 4.64 -14.41
CA GLY A 43 7.13 3.64 -13.76
C GLY A 43 7.25 2.26 -14.40
N LEU A 44 7.32 2.20 -15.72
CA LEU A 44 7.51 0.95 -16.47
C LEU A 44 8.92 0.39 -16.29
N VAL A 45 9.95 1.23 -16.27
CA VAL A 45 11.34 0.83 -15.99
C VAL A 45 11.44 0.20 -14.60
N ARG A 46 10.80 0.79 -13.56
CA ARG A 46 10.77 0.21 -12.21
C ARG A 46 10.16 -1.19 -12.20
N LEU A 47 9.04 -1.40 -12.89
CA LEU A 47 8.46 -2.74 -13.00
C LEU A 47 9.38 -3.71 -13.73
N ALA A 48 10.02 -3.27 -14.82
CA ALA A 48 10.92 -4.12 -15.61
C ALA A 48 12.09 -4.64 -14.76
N ARG A 49 12.77 -3.76 -14.00
CA ARG A 49 13.93 -4.10 -13.19
C ARG A 49 13.58 -4.76 -11.83
N SER A 50 12.34 -4.64 -11.35
CA SER A 50 11.90 -5.25 -10.09
C SER A 50 12.03 -6.76 -10.15
N THR A 51 12.60 -7.37 -9.10
CA THR A 51 12.72 -8.84 -8.92
C THR A 51 11.68 -9.39 -7.95
N ALA A 52 11.06 -8.56 -7.11
CA ALA A 52 9.99 -8.90 -6.20
C ALA A 52 8.65 -8.38 -6.79
N LYS A 53 8.03 -9.18 -7.64
CA LYS A 53 6.76 -8.88 -8.37
C LYS A 53 6.02 -10.15 -8.77
N ALA A 54 6.16 -11.21 -7.98
CA ALA A 54 5.64 -12.52 -8.34
C ALA A 54 4.11 -12.52 -8.47
N ASP A 55 3.41 -11.70 -7.67
CA ASP A 55 1.95 -11.59 -7.67
C ASP A 55 1.39 -10.57 -8.66
N PHE A 56 2.24 -9.68 -9.19
CA PHE A 56 1.79 -8.63 -10.11
C PHE A 56 0.96 -9.16 -11.28
N PRO A 57 1.37 -10.23 -12.00
CA PRO A 57 0.57 -10.73 -13.12
C PRO A 57 -0.81 -11.21 -12.72
N ALA A 58 -0.93 -11.89 -11.57
CA ALA A 58 -2.21 -12.39 -11.05
C ALA A 58 -3.14 -11.25 -10.66
N LEU A 59 -2.63 -10.25 -9.91
CA LEU A 59 -3.39 -9.07 -9.52
C LEU A 59 -3.80 -8.22 -10.73
N ALA A 60 -2.89 -7.98 -11.67
CA ALA A 60 -3.16 -7.20 -12.87
C ALA A 60 -4.22 -7.85 -13.76
N ASN A 61 -4.19 -9.19 -13.89
CA ASN A 61 -5.18 -9.94 -14.67
C ASN A 61 -6.59 -9.91 -14.04
N GLN A 62 -6.70 -9.71 -12.73
CA GLN A 62 -7.96 -9.63 -12.00
C GLN A 62 -8.35 -8.20 -11.60
N PHE A 63 -7.59 -7.20 -12.05
CA PHE A 63 -7.82 -5.82 -11.64
C PHE A 63 -9.17 -5.28 -12.14
N GLU A 64 -9.88 -4.62 -11.23
CA GLU A 64 -11.06 -3.82 -11.53
C GLU A 64 -11.04 -2.51 -10.74
N ALA A 65 -11.69 -1.47 -11.26
CA ALA A 65 -11.88 -0.20 -10.54
C ALA A 65 -13.06 -0.29 -9.58
N GLN A 66 -12.94 0.39 -8.42
CA GLN A 66 -14.06 0.48 -7.49
C GLN A 66 -15.26 1.22 -8.11
N SER A 67 -16.47 0.72 -7.85
CA SER A 67 -17.71 1.27 -8.42
C SER A 67 -18.24 2.49 -7.66
N ASN A 68 -17.80 2.71 -6.42
CA ASN A 68 -18.15 3.87 -5.61
C ASN A 68 -17.07 4.19 -4.58
N ILE A 69 -17.16 5.35 -3.93
CA ILE A 69 -16.11 5.89 -3.06
C ILE A 69 -15.82 5.02 -1.81
N ALA A 70 -16.78 4.24 -1.34
CA ALA A 70 -16.63 3.38 -0.15
C ALA A 70 -16.11 1.96 -0.47
N PHE A 71 -15.95 1.61 -1.74
CA PHE A 71 -15.71 0.24 -2.17
C PHE A 71 -14.25 -0.14 -2.42
N CYS A 72 -13.27 0.64 -1.90
CA CYS A 72 -11.86 0.25 -2.00
C CYS A 72 -11.59 -1.14 -1.37
N GLY A 73 -12.15 -1.40 -0.19
CA GLY A 73 -12.07 -2.71 0.48
C GLY A 73 -12.72 -3.84 -0.35
N PRO A 74 -14.02 -3.78 -0.66
CA PRO A 74 -14.69 -4.80 -1.47
C PRO A 74 -14.01 -5.07 -2.81
N THR A 75 -13.56 -4.02 -3.51
CA THR A 75 -12.85 -4.17 -4.79
C THR A 75 -11.51 -4.88 -4.61
N THR A 76 -10.72 -4.47 -3.61
CA THR A 76 -9.44 -5.13 -3.29
C THR A 76 -9.65 -6.59 -2.90
N ALA A 77 -10.68 -6.89 -2.10
CA ALA A 77 -11.02 -8.27 -1.75
C ALA A 77 -11.38 -9.11 -2.98
N ALA A 78 -12.19 -8.57 -3.90
CA ALA A 78 -12.55 -9.26 -5.14
C ALA A 78 -11.33 -9.57 -6.01
N ILE A 79 -10.42 -8.59 -6.18
CA ILE A 79 -9.17 -8.77 -6.93
C ILE A 79 -8.31 -9.88 -6.32
N VAL A 80 -8.06 -9.81 -5.01
CA VAL A 80 -7.22 -10.80 -4.30
C VAL A 80 -7.86 -12.20 -4.34
N LEU A 81 -9.16 -12.32 -4.07
CA LEU A 81 -9.88 -13.59 -4.11
C LEU A 81 -9.86 -14.22 -5.50
N ASN A 82 -10.04 -13.44 -6.56
CA ASN A 82 -9.97 -13.93 -7.93
C ASN A 82 -8.53 -14.32 -8.31
N ALA A 83 -7.51 -13.61 -7.81
CA ALA A 83 -6.11 -13.97 -8.03
C ALA A 83 -5.76 -15.28 -7.32
N VAL A 84 -6.12 -15.42 -6.02
CA VAL A 84 -5.92 -16.65 -5.23
C VAL A 84 -6.61 -17.86 -5.85
N ARG A 85 -7.84 -17.69 -6.36
CA ARG A 85 -8.67 -18.76 -6.90
C ARG A 85 -8.65 -18.84 -8.41
N SER A 86 -7.62 -18.30 -9.05
CA SER A 86 -7.45 -18.39 -10.49
C SER A 86 -7.48 -19.83 -10.97
N GLY A 87 -8.32 -20.13 -11.96
CA GLY A 87 -8.53 -21.50 -12.48
C GLY A 87 -9.48 -22.36 -11.67
N SER A 88 -10.03 -21.90 -10.54
CA SER A 88 -11.06 -22.60 -9.79
C SER A 88 -12.36 -22.64 -10.61
N ARG A 89 -13.09 -23.79 -10.51
CA ARG A 89 -14.41 -23.96 -11.13
C ARG A 89 -15.56 -23.56 -10.20
N ASP A 90 -15.29 -23.45 -8.92
CA ASP A 90 -16.28 -23.14 -7.87
C ASP A 90 -16.16 -21.67 -7.45
N LEU A 91 -16.47 -20.78 -8.39
CA LEU A 91 -16.51 -19.35 -8.15
C LEU A 91 -17.97 -18.87 -8.10
N PRO A 92 -18.27 -17.86 -7.28
CA PRO A 92 -19.61 -17.30 -7.20
C PRO A 92 -20.01 -16.64 -8.53
N ARG A 93 -21.34 -16.57 -8.75
CA ARG A 93 -21.92 -15.87 -9.88
C ARG A 93 -22.68 -14.65 -9.38
N ASP A 94 -22.48 -13.53 -10.04
CA ASP A 94 -23.13 -12.27 -9.67
C ASP A 94 -24.18 -11.89 -10.72
N HIS A 95 -25.43 -12.13 -10.41
CA HIS A 95 -26.57 -11.80 -11.25
C HIS A 95 -27.06 -10.36 -11.04
N SER A 96 -26.56 -9.63 -10.03
CA SER A 96 -27.02 -8.28 -9.69
C SER A 96 -26.71 -7.24 -10.77
N ARG A 97 -25.77 -7.55 -11.66
CA ARG A 97 -25.35 -6.67 -12.77
C ARG A 97 -26.03 -6.99 -14.09
N LEU A 98 -26.89 -8.01 -14.15
CA LEU A 98 -27.65 -8.33 -15.34
C LEU A 98 -28.90 -7.47 -15.42
N HIS A 99 -29.13 -6.85 -16.57
CA HIS A 99 -30.34 -6.13 -16.89
C HIS A 99 -31.38 -7.06 -17.52
N SER A 100 -32.65 -6.73 -17.40
CA SER A 100 -33.73 -7.50 -18.03
C SER A 100 -33.55 -7.62 -19.56
N GLU A 101 -32.93 -6.63 -20.18
CA GLU A 101 -32.64 -6.64 -21.61
C GLU A 101 -31.57 -7.66 -21.98
N ASP A 102 -30.59 -7.91 -21.11
CA ASP A 102 -29.53 -8.90 -21.33
C ASP A 102 -30.11 -10.32 -21.45
N LEU A 103 -31.23 -10.56 -20.76
CA LEU A 103 -31.88 -11.86 -20.74
C LEU A 103 -32.88 -12.06 -21.89
N ARG A 104 -33.25 -11.00 -22.59
CA ARG A 104 -34.34 -11.02 -23.57
C ARG A 104 -34.09 -11.95 -24.77
N TYR A 105 -32.83 -12.06 -25.19
CA TYR A 105 -32.44 -12.81 -26.38
C TYR A 105 -31.63 -14.09 -26.07
N ILE A 106 -31.58 -14.45 -24.81
CA ILE A 106 -30.81 -15.60 -24.35
C ILE A 106 -31.71 -16.83 -24.28
N PRO A 107 -31.24 -17.98 -24.75
CA PRO A 107 -31.97 -19.24 -24.58
C PRO A 107 -32.25 -19.53 -23.10
N SER A 108 -33.46 -20.06 -22.83
CA SER A 108 -33.85 -20.45 -21.48
C SER A 108 -32.82 -21.42 -20.86
N GLY A 109 -32.41 -21.14 -19.64
CA GLY A 109 -31.41 -21.94 -18.90
C GLY A 109 -29.96 -21.62 -19.17
N PHE A 110 -29.65 -20.63 -20.03
CA PHE A 110 -28.30 -20.16 -20.22
C PHE A 110 -27.95 -19.06 -19.18
N ASP A 111 -26.81 -19.22 -18.47
CA ASP A 111 -26.34 -18.27 -17.49
C ASP A 111 -25.27 -17.37 -18.13
N LEU A 112 -25.56 -16.06 -18.23
CA LEU A 112 -24.66 -15.03 -18.77
C LEU A 112 -23.55 -14.61 -17.83
N THR A 113 -23.64 -14.96 -16.55
CA THR A 113 -22.65 -14.48 -15.58
C THR A 113 -21.32 -15.19 -15.77
N VAL A 114 -20.24 -14.42 -15.61
CA VAL A 114 -18.89 -14.98 -15.50
C VAL A 114 -18.66 -15.38 -14.05
N PRO A 115 -18.28 -16.63 -13.74
CA PRO A 115 -17.97 -17.05 -12.38
C PRO A 115 -16.76 -16.27 -11.85
N ARG A 116 -16.99 -15.40 -10.86
CA ARG A 116 -15.95 -14.59 -10.21
C ARG A 116 -16.45 -13.93 -8.94
N PHE A 117 -15.53 -13.54 -8.08
CA PHE A 117 -15.83 -12.56 -7.05
C PHE A 117 -15.99 -11.17 -7.67
N THR A 118 -16.98 -10.43 -7.19
CA THR A 118 -17.22 -9.03 -7.54
C THR A 118 -17.23 -8.20 -6.26
N GLN A 119 -17.04 -6.89 -6.38
CA GLN A 119 -17.14 -6.00 -5.23
C GLN A 119 -18.55 -5.98 -4.58
N ASP A 120 -19.54 -6.57 -5.22
CA ASP A 120 -20.89 -6.70 -4.69
C ASP A 120 -21.09 -8.02 -3.94
N ASN A 121 -20.65 -9.16 -4.49
CA ASN A 121 -20.87 -10.46 -3.87
C ASN A 121 -19.89 -10.80 -2.74
N VAL A 122 -18.73 -10.17 -2.67
CA VAL A 122 -17.77 -10.35 -1.54
C VAL A 122 -18.36 -9.87 -0.22
N ILE A 123 -19.24 -8.86 -0.23
CA ILE A 123 -19.86 -8.29 0.98
C ILE A 123 -20.87 -9.27 1.62
N SER A 124 -21.31 -10.32 0.90
CA SER A 124 -22.24 -11.32 1.42
C SER A 124 -21.72 -12.06 2.65
N LYS A 125 -20.41 -12.02 2.90
CA LYS A 125 -19.74 -12.54 4.08
C LYS A 125 -18.86 -11.45 4.69
N GLY A 126 -18.67 -11.47 5.99
CA GLY A 126 -17.72 -10.58 6.66
C GLY A 126 -18.35 -9.69 7.73
N ALA A 127 -17.53 -8.77 8.28
CA ALA A 127 -17.85 -8.00 9.46
C ALA A 127 -18.90 -6.89 9.26
N LYS A 128 -19.11 -6.42 8.03
CA LYS A 128 -20.04 -5.33 7.69
C LYS A 128 -21.09 -5.76 6.69
N THR A 129 -22.32 -5.27 6.90
CA THR A 129 -23.36 -5.30 5.87
C THR A 129 -23.03 -4.27 4.76
N ARG A 130 -23.67 -4.40 3.60
CA ARG A 130 -23.55 -3.41 2.52
C ARG A 130 -23.94 -2.00 2.98
N ALA A 131 -25.01 -1.86 3.78
CA ALA A 131 -25.42 -0.56 4.32
C ALA A 131 -24.35 0.07 5.21
N GLN A 132 -23.72 -0.73 6.06
CA GLN A 132 -22.60 -0.28 6.91
C GLN A 132 -21.36 0.10 6.10
N VAL A 133 -21.04 -0.63 5.02
CA VAL A 133 -19.97 -0.23 4.09
C VAL A 133 -20.27 1.11 3.42
N LEU A 134 -21.54 1.42 3.18
CA LEU A 134 -21.97 2.70 2.61
C LEU A 134 -22.14 3.83 3.64
N GLY A 135 -21.89 3.55 4.93
CA GLY A 135 -21.89 4.57 5.98
C GLY A 135 -23.08 4.54 6.93
N GLU A 136 -23.90 3.46 6.93
CA GLU A 136 -24.86 3.25 8.01
C GLU A 136 -24.10 3.26 9.34
N PRO A 137 -24.54 4.07 10.33
CA PRO A 137 -23.82 4.21 11.58
C PRO A 137 -23.68 2.89 12.35
N VAL A 138 -22.50 2.68 12.92
CA VAL A 138 -22.20 1.56 13.83
C VAL A 138 -21.95 2.09 15.23
N THR A 139 -22.18 1.27 16.25
CA THR A 139 -21.90 1.65 17.64
C THR A 139 -20.44 1.35 17.96
N VAL A 140 -19.67 2.39 18.29
CA VAL A 140 -18.30 2.30 18.79
C VAL A 140 -18.25 2.97 20.14
N ASP A 141 -17.86 2.23 21.17
CA ASP A 141 -17.81 2.72 22.58
C ASP A 141 -19.10 3.42 23.02
N GLY A 142 -20.25 2.86 22.65
CA GLY A 142 -21.57 3.39 22.98
C GLY A 142 -22.02 4.61 22.18
N LYS A 143 -21.24 5.06 21.19
CA LYS A 143 -21.56 6.17 20.30
C LYS A 143 -21.87 5.69 18.89
N GLN A 144 -22.82 6.34 18.23
CA GLN A 144 -23.11 6.11 16.82
C GLN A 144 -22.04 6.82 15.97
N VAL A 145 -21.29 6.04 15.17
CA VAL A 145 -20.23 6.56 14.31
C VAL A 145 -20.49 6.09 12.88
N ALA A 146 -20.54 7.03 11.94
CA ALA A 146 -20.52 6.70 10.52
C ALA A 146 -19.08 6.32 10.12
N ASP A 147 -18.90 5.07 9.68
CA ASP A 147 -17.62 4.49 9.35
C ASP A 147 -17.71 3.80 7.97
N PRO A 148 -17.78 4.60 6.87
CA PRO A 148 -17.88 4.05 5.52
C PRO A 148 -16.61 3.31 5.10
N GLY A 149 -16.77 2.27 4.29
CA GLY A 149 -15.68 1.39 3.89
C GLY A 149 -15.32 0.37 4.97
N TYR A 150 -14.05 0.00 5.03
CA TYR A 150 -13.52 -0.97 5.98
C TYR A 150 -12.32 -0.39 6.73
N GLN A 151 -12.29 -0.62 8.05
CA GLN A 151 -11.06 -0.56 8.83
C GLN A 151 -10.21 -1.81 8.57
N LEU A 152 -8.95 -1.78 8.99
CA LEU A 152 -8.01 -2.88 8.75
C LEU A 152 -8.51 -4.23 9.27
N ARG A 153 -9.02 -4.28 10.54
CA ARG A 153 -9.56 -5.54 11.11
C ARG A 153 -10.82 -6.01 10.45
N GLN A 154 -11.72 -5.12 10.11
CA GLN A 154 -12.95 -5.48 9.41
C GLN A 154 -12.64 -6.03 8.00
N PHE A 155 -11.60 -5.52 7.36
CA PHE A 155 -11.12 -6.04 6.09
C PHE A 155 -10.46 -7.42 6.24
N ASP A 156 -9.68 -7.62 7.30
CA ASP A 156 -9.12 -8.93 7.67
C ASP A 156 -10.24 -9.98 7.90
N GLU A 157 -11.29 -9.61 8.63
CA GLU A 157 -12.46 -10.47 8.85
C GLU A 157 -13.18 -10.82 7.53
N LEU A 158 -13.30 -9.86 6.61
CA LEU A 158 -13.85 -10.10 5.28
C LEU A 158 -13.03 -11.16 4.52
N LEU A 159 -11.72 -11.04 4.50
CA LEU A 159 -10.84 -11.99 3.82
C LEU A 159 -10.92 -13.39 4.45
N ARG A 160 -10.91 -13.47 5.78
CA ARG A 160 -11.04 -14.74 6.52
C ARG A 160 -12.41 -15.40 6.31
N ALA A 161 -13.49 -14.61 6.21
CA ALA A 161 -14.82 -15.13 5.92
C ALA A 161 -14.92 -15.78 4.53
N HIS A 162 -13.97 -15.46 3.64
CA HIS A 162 -13.79 -16.10 2.33
C HIS A 162 -12.68 -17.16 2.33
N ASP A 163 -12.40 -17.78 3.48
CA ASP A 163 -11.46 -18.89 3.66
C ASP A 163 -10.00 -18.56 3.26
N LEU A 164 -9.57 -17.31 3.42
CA LEU A 164 -8.18 -16.92 3.29
C LEU A 164 -7.47 -16.97 4.65
N VAL A 165 -6.18 -17.30 4.64
CA VAL A 165 -5.29 -17.18 5.79
C VAL A 165 -4.66 -15.80 5.76
N THR A 166 -4.72 -15.07 6.88
CA THR A 166 -4.23 -13.70 6.94
C THR A 166 -3.32 -13.47 8.13
N ARG A 167 -2.32 -12.61 7.97
CA ARG A 167 -1.53 -12.01 9.03
C ARG A 167 -1.74 -10.50 9.01
N LEU A 168 -2.55 -10.03 9.94
CA LEU A 168 -2.83 -8.60 10.12
C LEU A 168 -1.69 -7.94 10.90
N VAL A 169 -1.20 -6.80 10.44
CA VAL A 169 -0.18 -5.99 11.08
C VAL A 169 -0.65 -4.54 11.19
N VAL A 170 -0.95 -4.11 12.42
CA VAL A 170 -1.19 -2.71 12.73
C VAL A 170 0.16 -1.99 12.78
N VAL A 171 0.29 -0.87 12.06
CA VAL A 171 1.55 -0.11 12.01
C VAL A 171 1.51 1.03 13.02
N ASP A 172 2.10 0.79 14.16
CA ASP A 172 2.35 1.77 15.22
C ASP A 172 3.83 2.20 15.23
N ASP A 173 4.21 3.02 16.19
CA ASP A 173 5.59 3.52 16.34
C ASP A 173 6.60 2.43 16.76
N LYS A 174 6.12 1.26 17.22
CA LYS A 174 6.98 0.14 17.64
C LYS A 174 7.40 -0.73 16.47
N LYS A 175 6.60 -0.73 15.38
CA LYS A 175 6.92 -1.50 14.19
C LYS A 175 7.95 -0.76 13.35
N SER A 176 9.16 -1.33 13.20
CA SER A 176 10.25 -0.68 12.46
C SER A 176 10.00 -0.67 10.95
N GLU A 177 10.63 0.27 10.24
CA GLU A 177 10.55 0.35 8.78
C GLU A 177 11.21 -0.86 8.12
N GLU A 178 12.29 -1.38 8.71
CA GLU A 178 13.03 -2.54 8.25
C GLU A 178 12.16 -3.81 8.29
N GLU A 179 11.40 -4.00 9.38
CA GLU A 179 10.47 -5.13 9.49
C GLU A 179 9.34 -5.05 8.46
N ILE A 180 8.78 -3.86 8.24
CA ILE A 180 7.70 -3.66 7.25
C ILE A 180 8.25 -3.91 5.84
N ARG A 181 9.44 -3.37 5.53
CA ARG A 181 10.11 -3.61 4.25
C ARG A 181 10.37 -5.09 4.02
N ALA A 182 10.90 -5.77 5.03
CA ALA A 182 11.18 -7.21 4.96
C ALA A 182 9.91 -8.02 4.70
N ASP A 183 8.81 -7.72 5.39
CA ASP A 183 7.51 -8.35 5.18
C ASP A 183 7.02 -8.17 3.72
N PHE A 184 7.13 -6.95 3.18
CA PHE A 184 6.69 -6.67 1.80
C PHE A 184 7.58 -7.36 0.77
N VAL A 185 8.89 -7.23 0.90
CA VAL A 185 9.86 -7.78 -0.06
C VAL A 185 9.78 -9.30 -0.08
N GLU A 186 9.68 -9.94 1.08
CA GLU A 186 9.58 -11.38 1.16
C GLU A 186 8.30 -11.91 0.53
N ASN A 187 7.15 -11.29 0.84
CA ASN A 187 5.87 -11.67 0.24
C ASN A 187 5.88 -11.46 -1.28
N LEU A 188 6.29 -10.30 -1.77
CA LEU A 188 6.28 -9.97 -3.20
C LEU A 188 7.26 -10.81 -4.07
N LYS A 189 8.17 -11.60 -3.46
CA LYS A 189 9.03 -12.56 -4.16
C LYS A 189 8.35 -13.88 -4.45
N HIS A 190 7.29 -14.21 -3.71
CA HIS A 190 6.61 -15.51 -3.81
C HIS A 190 5.25 -15.32 -4.44
N ALA A 191 4.90 -16.20 -5.36
CA ALA A 191 3.60 -16.17 -6.03
C ALA A 191 2.53 -16.86 -5.18
N GLY A 192 1.35 -16.25 -5.12
CA GLY A 192 0.18 -16.83 -4.47
C GLY A 192 -0.03 -16.34 -3.03
N ASP A 193 0.84 -15.48 -2.52
CA ASP A 193 0.64 -14.74 -1.29
C ASP A 193 0.64 -13.23 -1.59
N TYR A 194 -0.24 -12.47 -0.97
CA TYR A 194 -0.52 -11.11 -1.38
C TYR A 194 -0.36 -10.13 -0.23
N VAL A 195 0.07 -8.90 -0.54
CA VAL A 195 0.09 -7.78 0.42
C VAL A 195 -1.05 -6.83 0.10
N VAL A 196 -1.87 -6.53 1.11
CA VAL A 196 -2.87 -5.46 1.04
C VAL A 196 -2.54 -4.41 2.08
N VAL A 197 -2.54 -3.14 1.68
CA VAL A 197 -2.25 -2.00 2.55
C VAL A 197 -3.49 -1.17 2.80
N ASN A 198 -3.64 -0.70 4.05
CA ASN A 198 -4.60 0.33 4.46
C ASN A 198 -3.81 1.55 4.89
N TYR A 199 -4.01 2.68 4.22
CA TYR A 199 -3.27 3.92 4.45
C TYR A 199 -4.15 5.16 4.25
N ARG A 200 -3.72 6.30 4.79
CA ARG A 200 -4.38 7.59 4.57
C ARG A 200 -3.70 8.34 3.43
N ARG A 201 -4.46 8.64 2.38
CA ARG A 201 -3.96 9.27 1.14
C ARG A 201 -3.30 10.63 1.36
N GLU A 202 -3.89 11.47 2.21
CA GLU A 202 -3.36 12.80 2.53
C GLU A 202 -1.93 12.73 3.08
N ASN A 203 -1.62 11.70 3.87
CA ASN A 203 -0.31 11.52 4.50
C ASN A 203 0.77 11.00 3.52
N VAL A 204 0.36 10.58 2.32
CA VAL A 204 1.26 10.12 1.25
C VAL A 204 1.28 11.06 0.04
N GLY A 205 0.71 12.25 0.17
CA GLY A 205 0.68 13.24 -0.90
C GLY A 205 -0.38 13.01 -1.98
N GLN A 206 -1.40 12.19 -1.70
CA GLN A 206 -2.53 11.94 -2.58
C GLN A 206 -3.80 12.66 -2.09
N ARG A 207 -4.77 12.87 -2.97
CA ARG A 207 -6.08 13.40 -2.59
C ARG A 207 -6.99 12.30 -2.03
N GLY A 208 -7.77 12.61 -1.00
CA GLY A 208 -8.76 11.72 -0.40
C GLY A 208 -8.34 11.17 0.97
N GLY A 209 -9.24 10.44 1.61
CA GLY A 209 -9.07 9.90 2.97
C GLY A 209 -8.41 8.52 3.01
N ALA A 210 -9.00 7.62 3.83
CA ALA A 210 -8.56 6.24 3.96
C ALA A 210 -8.67 5.45 2.66
N HIS A 211 -7.74 4.51 2.43
CA HIS A 211 -7.73 3.70 1.24
C HIS A 211 -7.13 2.32 1.47
N ILE A 212 -7.69 1.32 0.79
CA ILE A 212 -7.21 -0.06 0.80
C ILE A 212 -6.90 -0.46 -0.66
N SER A 213 -5.69 -0.99 -0.88
CA SER A 213 -5.25 -1.49 -2.20
C SER A 213 -4.17 -2.56 -2.07
N PRO A 214 -4.04 -3.47 -3.06
CA PRO A 214 -2.95 -4.44 -3.07
C PRO A 214 -1.63 -3.80 -3.52
N LEU A 215 -0.51 -4.41 -3.11
CA LEU A 215 0.82 -4.14 -3.64
C LEU A 215 1.15 -5.12 -4.76
N GLY A 216 1.72 -4.62 -5.86
CA GLY A 216 2.06 -5.44 -7.02
C GLY A 216 3.54 -5.78 -7.17
N ALA A 217 4.44 -4.90 -6.71
CA ALA A 217 5.87 -5.06 -6.90
C ALA A 217 6.68 -4.21 -5.93
N TYR A 218 7.97 -4.54 -5.79
CA TYR A 218 8.96 -3.74 -5.06
C TYR A 218 10.17 -3.45 -5.94
N ASP A 219 10.54 -2.19 -6.04
CA ASP A 219 11.75 -1.71 -6.71
C ASP A 219 12.82 -1.38 -5.68
N ALA A 220 13.88 -2.20 -5.64
CA ALA A 220 14.95 -2.08 -4.66
C ALA A 220 15.85 -0.83 -4.87
N GLU A 221 15.95 -0.34 -6.11
CA GLU A 221 16.79 0.84 -6.41
C GLU A 221 16.23 2.13 -5.79
N THR A 222 14.90 2.25 -5.74
CA THR A 222 14.23 3.43 -5.20
C THR A 222 13.52 3.16 -3.87
N ASP A 223 13.68 1.97 -3.28
CA ASP A 223 12.98 1.53 -2.08
C ASP A 223 11.47 1.82 -2.14
N SER A 224 10.85 1.47 -3.27
CA SER A 224 9.45 1.80 -3.56
C SER A 224 8.62 0.56 -3.84
N VAL A 225 7.36 0.60 -3.43
CA VAL A 225 6.36 -0.42 -3.78
C VAL A 225 5.37 0.11 -4.81
N LEU A 226 4.91 -0.77 -5.69
CA LEU A 226 3.81 -0.47 -6.61
C LEU A 226 2.48 -0.65 -5.89
N VAL A 227 1.83 0.45 -5.54
CA VAL A 227 0.45 0.45 -5.04
C VAL A 227 -0.49 0.39 -6.23
N MET A 228 -1.23 -0.70 -6.34
CA MET A 228 -2.23 -0.91 -7.41
C MET A 228 -3.57 -0.31 -6.98
N ASP A 229 -3.65 1.02 -7.00
CA ASP A 229 -4.79 1.77 -6.50
C ASP A 229 -6.07 1.44 -7.27
N VAL A 230 -7.09 0.97 -6.55
CA VAL A 230 -8.39 0.58 -7.12
C VAL A 230 -9.31 1.76 -7.44
N ASN A 231 -8.87 3.00 -7.16
CA ASN A 231 -9.58 4.23 -7.57
C ASN A 231 -8.77 5.04 -8.59
N PRO A 232 -8.83 4.71 -9.88
CA PRO A 232 -8.06 5.40 -10.91
C PRO A 232 -8.42 6.88 -11.07
N ALA A 233 -9.62 7.30 -10.66
CA ALA A 233 -10.03 8.70 -10.66
C ALA A 233 -9.34 9.53 -9.57
N SER A 234 -8.80 8.88 -8.53
CA SER A 234 -8.10 9.55 -7.43
C SER A 234 -6.58 9.57 -7.63
N ALA A 235 -5.98 8.42 -7.92
CA ALA A 235 -4.51 8.29 -8.00
C ALA A 235 -4.03 7.39 -9.13
N GLY A 236 -4.74 6.30 -9.44
CA GLY A 236 -4.23 5.23 -10.30
C GLY A 236 -3.08 4.45 -9.65
N TRP A 237 -2.42 3.59 -10.40
CA TRP A 237 -1.26 2.84 -9.90
C TRP A 237 -0.04 3.75 -9.79
N VAL A 238 0.63 3.69 -8.64
CA VAL A 238 1.79 4.53 -8.35
C VAL A 238 2.89 3.74 -7.64
N TRP A 239 4.13 4.05 -7.98
CA TRP A 239 5.28 3.69 -7.17
C TRP A 239 5.38 4.66 -6.00
N MET A 240 5.34 4.12 -4.81
CA MET A 240 5.36 4.86 -3.56
C MET A 240 6.56 4.41 -2.72
N PRO A 241 7.45 5.30 -2.28
CA PRO A 241 8.52 4.96 -1.36
C PRO A 241 7.96 4.31 -0.09
N ILE A 242 8.58 3.26 0.40
CA ILE A 242 8.12 2.53 1.60
C ILE A 242 7.98 3.48 2.80
N ALA A 243 8.95 4.36 3.03
CA ALA A 243 8.88 5.34 4.10
C ALA A 243 7.67 6.28 3.97
N THR A 244 7.25 6.61 2.75
CA THR A 244 6.05 7.41 2.49
C THR A 244 4.78 6.61 2.80
N LEU A 245 4.70 5.36 2.34
CA LEU A 245 3.56 4.49 2.63
C LEU A 245 3.40 4.26 4.14
N ILE A 246 4.49 4.06 4.87
CA ILE A 246 4.50 3.90 6.33
C ILE A 246 3.88 5.12 7.03
N LYS A 247 4.18 6.34 6.57
CA LYS A 247 3.52 7.56 7.12
C LYS A 247 2.00 7.51 6.97
N GLY A 248 1.50 6.99 5.85
CA GLY A 248 0.07 6.79 5.64
C GLY A 248 -0.53 5.70 6.52
N MET A 249 0.22 4.62 6.76
CA MET A 249 -0.21 3.51 7.63
C MET A 249 -0.14 3.87 9.13
N ARG A 250 0.82 4.68 9.57
CA ARG A 250 0.95 5.17 10.97
C ARG A 250 -0.12 6.21 11.34
N THR A 251 -1.25 6.22 10.68
CA THR A 251 -2.36 7.12 10.98
C THR A 251 -3.46 6.37 11.69
N PHE A 252 -4.03 7.00 12.73
CA PHE A 252 -5.14 6.44 13.46
C PHE A 252 -6.40 6.39 12.57
N ASP A 253 -7.07 5.26 12.63
CA ASP A 253 -8.41 5.08 12.07
C ASP A 253 -9.45 5.21 13.20
N THR A 254 -10.63 4.68 13.03
CA THR A 254 -11.72 4.82 14.01
C THR A 254 -11.40 4.14 15.35
N VAL A 255 -10.63 3.04 15.36
CA VAL A 255 -10.35 2.24 16.58
C VAL A 255 -8.85 2.09 16.83
N GLU A 256 -8.03 1.95 15.80
CA GLU A 256 -6.59 1.72 15.90
C GLU A 256 -5.87 2.30 14.67
N ASN A 257 -4.55 2.22 14.62
CA ASN A 257 -3.80 2.62 13.43
C ASN A 257 -4.12 1.71 12.24
N ARG A 258 -3.88 2.26 11.05
CA ARG A 258 -3.87 1.52 9.79
C ARG A 258 -2.67 0.58 9.73
N GLY A 259 -2.49 -0.10 8.61
CA GLY A 259 -1.40 -1.03 8.43
C GLY A 259 -1.55 -1.89 7.19
N TYR A 260 -1.22 -3.17 7.31
CA TYR A 260 -1.28 -4.08 6.17
C TYR A 260 -1.69 -5.50 6.59
N ILE A 261 -2.08 -6.26 5.60
CA ILE A 261 -2.43 -7.66 5.73
C ILE A 261 -1.62 -8.46 4.71
N LEU A 262 -0.95 -9.50 5.18
CA LEU A 262 -0.40 -10.54 4.32
C LEU A 262 -1.45 -11.63 4.17
N VAL A 263 -1.74 -12.00 2.93
CA VAL A 263 -2.85 -12.88 2.56
C VAL A 263 -2.30 -14.12 1.88
N GLN A 264 -2.74 -15.29 2.31
CA GLN A 264 -2.37 -16.57 1.71
C GLN A 264 -3.61 -17.42 1.42
N PRO A 265 -3.57 -18.29 0.40
CA PRO A 265 -4.56 -19.35 0.24
C PRO A 265 -4.53 -20.27 1.46
N ARG A 266 -5.66 -20.90 1.74
CA ARG A 266 -5.78 -21.90 2.79
C ARG A 266 -5.24 -23.24 2.35
#